data_fc08c9e5458fa6a9a2b42117f206d5ae
#
_entry.id   fc08c9e5458fa6a9a2b42117f206d5ae
#
_cell.length_a   1.000
_cell.length_b   1.000
_cell.length_c   1.000
_cell.angle_alpha   90.00
_cell.angle_beta   90.00
_cell.angle_gamma   90.00
#
_symmetry.space_group_name_H-M   'P 1'
#
loop_
_entity.id
_entity.type
_entity.pdbx_description
1 polymer ?
#
loop_
_entity_poly.entity_id
_entity_poly.type
_entity_poly.pdbx_seq_one_letter_code
_entity_poly.pdbx_strand_id
1 'polypeptide(L)'
;MDTAIINIPDGVNGYVDLVQHVLKYGKEAAPRGMKTREIEDAIIRIENVHDTLPLGVNRGTVPGIGAVEACQLLAGTSTPKLVIAVGPAFTNFAEDNGLFHGAYGLRTVDQYSPIVDRLKADPDTRQAVVTIWNPELDLLPSKRDYPCTILHQFRIRDNKLNMSVYMRSN
;
A
#
# COMPACT_ATOMS: atom_id res chain seq x y z
N MET A 1 -11.29 -19.85 -10.17
CA MET A 1 -11.06 -19.66 -8.72
C MET A 1 -12.05 -18.60 -8.27
N ASP A 2 -12.70 -18.79 -7.13
CA ASP A 2 -13.64 -17.79 -6.64
C ASP A 2 -12.85 -16.69 -5.92
N THR A 3 -13.11 -15.44 -6.27
CA THR A 3 -12.52 -14.27 -5.62
C THR A 3 -12.92 -14.22 -4.15
N ALA A 4 -11.96 -14.17 -3.24
CA ALA A 4 -12.25 -14.01 -1.82
C ALA A 4 -12.66 -12.56 -1.54
N ILE A 5 -13.90 -12.34 -1.04
CA ILE A 5 -14.36 -11.03 -0.61
C ILE A 5 -14.37 -11.00 0.92
N ILE A 6 -13.56 -10.13 1.51
CA ILE A 6 -13.39 -10.02 2.96
C ILE A 6 -13.77 -8.60 3.37
N ASN A 7 -14.83 -8.48 4.17
CA ASN A 7 -15.25 -7.20 4.73
C ASN A 7 -14.65 -7.07 6.12
N ILE A 8 -13.95 -5.97 6.38
CA ILE A 8 -13.39 -5.67 7.69
C ILE A 8 -13.95 -4.35 8.21
N PRO A 9 -14.46 -4.34 9.44
CA PRO A 9 -15.08 -3.13 10.01
C PRO A 9 -14.05 -2.03 10.30
N ASP A 10 -12.87 -2.43 10.75
CA ASP A 10 -11.77 -1.53 11.14
C ASP A 10 -10.42 -2.22 10.99
N GLY A 11 -9.32 -1.49 11.20
CA GLY A 11 -7.97 -2.02 11.03
C GLY A 11 -7.51 -2.94 12.16
N VAL A 12 -8.09 -2.82 13.35
CA VAL A 12 -7.67 -3.61 14.54
C VAL A 12 -8.20 -5.03 14.45
N ASN A 13 -9.52 -5.16 14.42
CA ASN A 13 -10.19 -6.47 14.35
C ASN A 13 -9.96 -7.11 12.98
N GLY A 14 -10.05 -6.31 11.93
CA GLY A 14 -9.86 -6.77 10.56
C GLY A 14 -8.48 -7.36 10.29
N TYR A 15 -7.42 -6.88 10.93
CA TYR A 15 -6.09 -7.49 10.79
C TYR A 15 -6.07 -8.94 11.30
N VAL A 16 -6.65 -9.19 12.46
CA VAL A 16 -6.73 -10.55 13.03
C VAL A 16 -7.54 -11.46 12.12
N ASP A 17 -8.70 -10.99 11.65
CA ASP A 17 -9.57 -11.74 10.75
C ASP A 17 -8.88 -12.08 9.42
N LEU A 18 -8.13 -11.13 8.84
CA LEU A 18 -7.36 -11.36 7.62
C LEU A 18 -6.27 -12.43 7.83
N VAL A 19 -5.51 -12.34 8.92
CA VAL A 19 -4.47 -13.33 9.24
C VAL A 19 -5.09 -14.71 9.42
N GLN A 20 -6.17 -14.83 10.17
CA GLN A 20 -6.88 -16.10 10.37
C GLN A 20 -7.42 -16.65 9.04
N HIS A 21 -7.96 -15.78 8.18
CA HIS A 21 -8.46 -16.17 6.87
C HIS A 21 -7.34 -16.72 5.97
N VAL A 22 -6.19 -16.05 5.91
CA VAL A 22 -5.02 -16.53 5.16
C VAL A 22 -4.49 -17.86 5.73
N LEU A 23 -4.41 -17.98 7.05
CA LEU A 23 -3.96 -19.23 7.69
C LEU A 23 -4.89 -20.41 7.39
N LYS A 24 -6.19 -20.16 7.30
CA LYS A 24 -7.21 -21.20 7.08
C LYS A 24 -7.35 -21.60 5.62
N TYR A 25 -7.33 -20.63 4.70
CA TYR A 25 -7.68 -20.83 3.30
C TYR A 25 -6.54 -20.60 2.33
N GLY A 26 -5.44 -19.98 2.78
CA GLY A 26 -4.29 -19.67 1.95
C GLY A 26 -3.54 -20.92 1.46
N LYS A 27 -3.01 -20.82 0.25
CA LYS A 27 -2.13 -21.81 -0.36
C LYS A 27 -0.69 -21.55 0.01
N GLU A 28 0.13 -22.58 0.04
CA GLU A 28 1.56 -22.44 0.22
C GLU A 28 2.23 -21.90 -1.06
N ALA A 29 3.07 -20.91 -0.90
CA ALA A 29 3.93 -20.35 -1.94
C ALA A 29 5.34 -20.12 -1.37
N ALA A 30 6.32 -19.94 -2.25
CA ALA A 30 7.70 -19.71 -1.81
C ALA A 30 8.39 -18.64 -2.67
N PRO A 31 7.89 -17.39 -2.69
CA PRO A 31 8.53 -16.33 -3.44
C PRO A 31 9.95 -16.11 -2.93
N ARG A 32 10.91 -16.09 -3.84
CA ARG A 32 12.35 -15.98 -3.52
C ARG A 32 12.85 -17.01 -2.48
N GLY A 33 12.24 -18.21 -2.45
CA GLY A 33 12.59 -19.30 -1.54
C GLY A 33 12.04 -19.16 -0.11
N MET A 34 11.31 -18.10 0.22
CA MET A 34 10.68 -17.90 1.52
C MET A 34 9.29 -18.53 1.54
N LYS A 35 9.07 -19.47 2.46
CA LYS A 35 7.75 -20.09 2.63
C LYS A 35 6.73 -19.07 3.13
N THR A 36 5.65 -18.93 2.39
CA THR A 36 4.53 -18.05 2.71
C THR A 36 3.20 -18.78 2.55
N ARG A 37 2.13 -18.19 3.05
CA ARG A 37 0.74 -18.53 2.69
C ARG A 37 0.10 -17.32 2.04
N GLU A 38 -0.62 -17.54 0.96
CA GLU A 38 -1.25 -16.46 0.21
C GLU A 38 -2.65 -16.86 -0.28
N ILE A 39 -3.48 -15.86 -0.46
CA ILE A 39 -4.76 -15.95 -1.16
C ILE A 39 -4.62 -15.08 -2.40
N GLU A 40 -4.76 -15.72 -3.56
CA GLU A 40 -4.84 -15.02 -4.83
C GLU A 40 -6.20 -14.32 -4.98
N ASP A 41 -6.24 -13.21 -5.71
CA ASP A 41 -7.49 -12.51 -6.08
C ASP A 41 -8.42 -12.19 -4.88
N ALA A 42 -7.86 -11.60 -3.82
CA ALA A 42 -8.64 -11.17 -2.68
C ALA A 42 -9.11 -9.71 -2.83
N ILE A 43 -10.37 -9.45 -2.50
CA ILE A 43 -10.93 -8.12 -2.34
C ILE A 43 -11.15 -7.87 -0.85
N ILE A 44 -10.44 -6.88 -0.30
CA ILE A 44 -10.61 -6.46 1.09
C ILE A 44 -11.37 -5.15 1.10
N ARG A 45 -12.52 -5.10 1.77
CA ARG A 45 -13.29 -3.88 1.95
C ARG A 45 -13.16 -3.40 3.38
N ILE A 46 -12.64 -2.18 3.55
CA ILE A 46 -12.48 -1.51 4.85
C ILE A 46 -13.59 -0.47 4.97
N GLU A 47 -14.45 -0.60 5.99
CA GLU A 47 -15.59 0.28 6.18
C GLU A 47 -15.21 1.55 6.94
N ASN A 48 -14.45 1.43 8.03
CA ASN A 48 -13.97 2.55 8.82
C ASN A 48 -12.47 2.79 8.58
N VAL A 49 -12.15 3.79 7.76
CA VAL A 49 -10.77 4.17 7.42
C VAL A 49 -10.08 5.02 8.50
N HIS A 50 -10.81 5.46 9.52
CA HIS A 50 -10.25 6.27 10.60
C HIS A 50 -9.61 5.42 11.71
N ASP A 51 -9.97 4.15 11.80
CA ASP A 51 -9.44 3.20 12.78
C ASP A 51 -8.65 2.10 12.06
N THR A 52 -7.49 2.48 11.52
CA THR A 52 -6.68 1.61 10.66
C THR A 52 -5.41 1.07 11.32
N LEU A 53 -5.04 1.58 12.51
CA LEU A 53 -3.81 1.15 13.18
C LEU A 53 -4.08 -0.01 14.16
N PRO A 54 -3.59 -1.21 13.90
CA PRO A 54 -3.81 -2.39 14.76
C PRO A 54 -2.89 -2.35 16.00
N LEU A 55 -3.02 -1.32 16.84
CA LEU A 55 -2.16 -1.10 18.00
C LEU A 55 -2.38 -2.12 19.11
N GLY A 56 -3.59 -2.69 19.20
CA GLY A 56 -3.99 -3.60 20.30
C GLY A 56 -3.68 -5.08 20.05
N VAL A 57 -3.13 -5.48 18.91
CA VAL A 57 -3.03 -6.90 18.51
C VAL A 57 -1.63 -7.51 18.65
N ASN A 58 -0.81 -7.01 19.54
CA ASN A 58 0.56 -7.53 19.81
C ASN A 58 1.42 -7.77 18.54
N ARG A 59 1.28 -6.87 17.56
CA ARG A 59 1.96 -6.95 16.27
C ARG A 59 3.36 -6.33 16.28
N GLY A 60 3.74 -5.66 17.36
CA GLY A 60 4.97 -4.86 17.40
C GLY A 60 4.92 -3.64 16.48
N THR A 61 3.72 -3.11 16.23
CA THR A 61 3.52 -1.92 15.38
C THR A 61 4.26 -0.72 15.95
N VAL A 62 5.06 -0.06 15.11
CA VAL A 62 5.76 1.18 15.45
C VAL A 62 5.05 2.34 14.77
N PRO A 63 4.19 3.11 15.47
CA PRO A 63 3.40 4.20 14.85
C PRO A 63 4.27 5.26 14.16
N GLY A 64 5.49 5.46 14.67
CA GLY A 64 6.45 6.39 14.08
C GLY A 64 6.85 6.04 12.64
N ILE A 65 6.85 4.76 12.25
CA ILE A 65 7.10 4.36 10.87
C ILE A 65 6.00 4.89 9.96
N GLY A 66 4.74 4.64 10.29
CA GLY A 66 3.61 5.13 9.47
C GLY A 66 3.58 6.65 9.34
N ALA A 67 3.89 7.39 10.41
CA ALA A 67 3.98 8.84 10.37
C ALA A 67 5.11 9.32 9.44
N VAL A 68 6.28 8.70 9.49
CA VAL A 68 7.42 9.03 8.63
C VAL A 68 7.11 8.70 7.17
N GLU A 69 6.52 7.53 6.90
CA GLU A 69 6.11 7.15 5.54
C GLU A 69 5.08 8.11 4.96
N ALA A 70 4.10 8.56 5.77
CA ALA A 70 3.15 9.59 5.36
C ALA A 70 3.85 10.92 5.00
N CYS A 71 4.83 11.34 5.81
CA CYS A 71 5.64 12.52 5.51
C CYS A 71 6.45 12.36 4.21
N GLN A 72 7.04 11.20 3.98
CA GLN A 72 7.78 10.91 2.75
C GLN A 72 6.87 10.92 1.51
N LEU A 73 5.65 10.38 1.65
CA LEU A 73 4.64 10.39 0.59
C LEU A 73 4.31 11.83 0.18
N LEU A 74 4.00 12.68 1.17
CA LEU A 74 3.63 14.08 0.95
C LEU A 74 4.80 14.94 0.45
N ALA A 75 6.01 14.63 0.89
CA ALA A 75 7.23 15.34 0.46
C ALA A 75 7.75 14.90 -0.92
N GLY A 76 7.20 13.84 -1.51
CA GLY A 76 7.63 13.33 -2.82
C GLY A 76 9.08 12.85 -2.84
N THR A 77 9.57 12.28 -1.75
CA THR A 77 10.99 11.90 -1.62
C THR A 77 11.22 10.39 -1.65
N SER A 78 12.37 9.98 -2.18
CA SER A 78 12.87 8.61 -2.14
C SER A 78 13.95 8.39 -1.07
N THR A 79 14.26 9.40 -0.25
CA THR A 79 15.30 9.33 0.76
C THR A 79 14.88 8.45 1.94
N PRO A 80 15.60 7.36 2.26
CA PRO A 80 15.20 6.44 3.34
C PRO A 80 15.58 6.94 4.74
N LYS A 81 16.29 8.07 4.85
CA LYS A 81 16.95 8.54 6.07
C LYS A 81 16.03 8.53 7.31
N LEU A 82 14.82 9.07 7.17
CA LEU A 82 13.90 9.18 8.32
C LEU A 82 13.26 7.83 8.66
N VAL A 83 12.87 7.03 7.66
CA VAL A 83 12.25 5.73 7.93
C VAL A 83 13.26 4.73 8.51
N ILE A 84 14.53 4.78 8.09
CA ILE A 84 15.61 3.97 8.69
C ILE A 84 15.85 4.38 10.13
N ALA A 85 15.74 5.66 10.48
CA ALA A 85 15.92 6.14 11.86
C ALA A 85 14.88 5.55 12.84
N VAL A 86 13.65 5.32 12.36
CA VAL A 86 12.56 4.73 13.18
C VAL A 86 12.41 3.23 12.99
N GLY A 87 12.93 2.67 11.90
CA GLY A 87 12.90 1.25 11.56
C GLY A 87 14.18 0.81 10.85
N PRO A 88 15.26 0.47 11.57
CA PRO A 88 16.58 0.18 10.99
C PRO A 88 16.59 -0.94 9.94
N ALA A 89 15.62 -1.86 9.99
CA ALA A 89 15.47 -2.94 9.00
C ALA A 89 15.22 -2.42 7.58
N PHE A 90 14.72 -1.20 7.41
CA PHE A 90 14.53 -0.57 6.10
C PHE A 90 15.83 -0.32 5.34
N THR A 91 16.99 -0.34 6.02
CA THR A 91 18.30 -0.29 5.36
C THR A 91 18.46 -1.35 4.27
N ASN A 92 17.87 -2.53 4.46
CA ASN A 92 17.96 -3.65 3.52
C ASN A 92 17.26 -3.38 2.17
N PHE A 93 16.39 -2.39 2.10
CA PHE A 93 15.64 -2.02 0.90
C PHE A 93 16.28 -0.85 0.14
N ALA A 94 17.23 -0.13 0.77
CA ALA A 94 17.93 0.94 0.09
C ALA A 94 18.86 0.38 -1.00
N GLU A 95 18.84 1.01 -2.17
CA GLU A 95 19.75 0.73 -3.27
C GLU A 95 21.17 1.22 -2.95
N ASP A 96 22.17 0.86 -3.76
CA ASP A 96 23.56 1.26 -3.56
C ASP A 96 23.78 2.78 -3.60
N ASN A 97 22.88 3.51 -4.28
CA ASN A 97 22.86 4.98 -4.28
C ASN A 97 22.21 5.58 -3.01
N GLY A 98 21.81 4.73 -2.04
CA GLY A 98 21.20 5.15 -0.79
C GLY A 98 19.74 5.61 -0.89
N LEU A 99 19.02 5.29 -1.97
CA LEU A 99 17.63 5.68 -2.20
C LEU A 99 16.72 4.45 -2.28
N PHE A 100 15.42 4.64 -2.05
CA PHE A 100 14.41 3.61 -2.33
C PHE A 100 13.96 3.68 -3.79
N HIS A 101 14.07 2.56 -4.51
CA HIS A 101 13.58 2.45 -5.88
C HIS A 101 12.04 2.52 -5.93
N GLY A 102 11.38 1.82 -5.02
CA GLY A 102 9.92 1.74 -4.92
C GLY A 102 9.24 2.88 -4.18
N ALA A 103 9.93 3.99 -3.89
CA ALA A 103 9.40 5.10 -3.10
C ALA A 103 8.10 5.67 -3.68
N TYR A 104 7.00 5.51 -2.96
CA TYR A 104 5.67 5.92 -3.41
C TYR A 104 5.55 7.44 -3.58
N GLY A 105 6.10 8.22 -2.65
CA GLY A 105 6.02 9.67 -2.67
C GLY A 105 6.58 10.27 -3.95
N LEU A 106 7.79 9.87 -4.35
CA LEU A 106 8.44 10.33 -5.58
C LEU A 106 7.60 10.02 -6.84
N ARG A 107 6.88 8.89 -6.82
CA ARG A 107 6.08 8.43 -7.96
C ARG A 107 4.71 9.09 -8.06
N THR A 108 4.20 9.65 -6.97
CA THR A 108 2.79 10.06 -6.87
C THR A 108 2.57 11.54 -6.58
N VAL A 109 3.54 12.24 -6.03
CA VAL A 109 3.36 13.62 -5.54
C VAL A 109 2.79 14.56 -6.61
N ASP A 110 3.30 14.48 -7.84
CA ASP A 110 2.86 15.33 -8.95
C ASP A 110 1.50 14.92 -9.55
N GLN A 111 0.99 13.73 -9.18
CA GLN A 111 -0.27 13.21 -9.67
C GLN A 111 -1.47 13.67 -8.85
N TYR A 112 -1.29 14.03 -7.57
CA TYR A 112 -2.41 14.32 -6.68
C TYR A 112 -3.12 15.63 -7.00
N SER A 113 -2.38 16.71 -7.31
CA SER A 113 -3.01 18.00 -7.63
C SER A 113 -3.93 17.92 -8.86
N PRO A 114 -3.49 17.38 -10.02
CA PRO A 114 -4.35 17.20 -11.17
C PRO A 114 -5.59 16.33 -10.90
N ILE A 115 -5.47 15.33 -10.02
CA ILE A 115 -6.58 14.45 -9.66
C ILE A 115 -7.60 15.17 -8.80
N VAL A 116 -7.16 15.98 -7.84
CA VAL A 116 -8.04 16.82 -7.02
C VAL A 116 -8.84 17.80 -7.91
N ASP A 117 -8.17 18.44 -8.86
CA ASP A 117 -8.82 19.36 -9.79
C ASP A 117 -9.85 18.65 -10.70
N ARG A 118 -9.51 17.45 -11.15
CA ARG A 118 -10.43 16.61 -11.93
C ARG A 118 -11.67 16.20 -11.14
N LEU A 119 -11.50 15.78 -9.89
CA LEU A 119 -12.63 15.42 -9.01
C LEU A 119 -13.50 16.63 -8.65
N LYS A 120 -12.91 17.83 -8.54
CA LYS A 120 -13.69 19.08 -8.35
C LYS A 120 -14.47 19.47 -9.60
N ALA A 121 -13.87 19.31 -10.77
CA ALA A 121 -14.51 19.66 -12.04
C ALA A 121 -15.62 18.67 -12.43
N ASP A 122 -15.41 17.39 -12.17
CA ASP A 122 -16.35 16.31 -12.45
C ASP A 122 -16.34 15.28 -11.31
N PRO A 123 -17.23 15.41 -10.30
CA PRO A 123 -17.33 14.45 -9.19
C PRO A 123 -17.64 13.02 -9.64
N ASP A 124 -18.26 12.83 -10.79
CA ASP A 124 -18.61 11.52 -11.34
C ASP A 124 -17.46 10.88 -12.14
N THR A 125 -16.35 11.57 -12.29
CA THR A 125 -15.21 11.10 -13.09
C THR A 125 -14.76 9.69 -12.70
N ARG A 126 -14.31 8.92 -13.69
CA ARG A 126 -13.65 7.61 -13.53
C ARG A 126 -12.16 7.68 -13.81
N GLN A 127 -11.63 8.89 -14.06
CA GLN A 127 -10.24 9.13 -14.48
C GLN A 127 -9.33 9.58 -13.34
N ALA A 128 -9.82 9.60 -12.09
CA ALA A 128 -9.02 9.94 -10.92
C ALA A 128 -8.16 8.75 -10.48
N VAL A 129 -7.11 8.47 -11.24
CA VAL A 129 -6.19 7.34 -11.06
C VAL A 129 -4.78 7.85 -10.82
N VAL A 130 -4.17 7.41 -9.72
CA VAL A 130 -2.74 7.60 -9.39
C VAL A 130 -2.02 6.30 -9.70
N THR A 131 -1.01 6.32 -10.56
CA THR A 131 -0.22 5.15 -10.92
C THR A 131 1.09 5.14 -10.14
N ILE A 132 1.40 4.04 -9.50
CA ILE A 132 2.63 3.85 -8.71
C ILE A 132 3.59 2.93 -9.46
N TRP A 133 3.09 1.78 -9.94
CA TRP A 133 3.88 0.87 -10.75
C TRP A 133 4.21 1.49 -12.11
N ASN A 134 5.50 1.48 -12.45
CA ASN A 134 5.99 1.95 -13.74
C ASN A 134 6.73 0.80 -14.44
N PRO A 135 6.19 0.24 -15.54
CA PRO A 135 6.80 -0.88 -16.26
C PRO A 135 8.22 -0.58 -16.76
N GLU A 136 8.54 0.64 -17.14
CA GLU A 136 9.87 1.03 -17.61
C GLU A 136 10.93 0.92 -16.50
N LEU A 137 10.54 1.11 -15.25
CA LEU A 137 11.43 1.07 -14.09
C LEU A 137 11.37 -0.29 -13.37
N ASP A 138 10.15 -0.84 -13.21
CA ASP A 138 9.90 -1.94 -12.29
C ASP A 138 10.01 -3.33 -12.92
N LEU A 139 10.12 -3.41 -14.25
CA LEU A 139 10.49 -4.64 -14.96
C LEU A 139 12.01 -4.82 -15.09
N LEU A 140 12.80 -3.82 -14.71
CA LEU A 140 14.25 -3.94 -14.69
C LEU A 140 14.69 -4.92 -13.59
N PRO A 141 15.66 -5.80 -13.89
CA PRO A 141 16.14 -6.78 -12.91
C PRO A 141 16.92 -6.10 -11.76
N SER A 142 17.00 -6.79 -10.65
CA SER A 142 17.96 -6.52 -9.58
C SER A 142 17.72 -5.27 -8.74
N LYS A 143 16.45 -4.91 -8.48
CA LYS A 143 16.12 -3.92 -7.46
C LYS A 143 15.83 -4.58 -6.11
N ARG A 144 16.17 -3.88 -5.02
CA ARG A 144 15.92 -4.34 -3.64
C ARG A 144 14.50 -4.01 -3.19
N ASP A 145 13.96 -2.92 -3.72
CA ASP A 145 12.66 -2.37 -3.35
C ASP A 145 11.80 -2.15 -4.59
N TYR A 146 10.64 -2.81 -4.62
CA TYR A 146 9.62 -2.63 -5.66
C TYR A 146 8.29 -2.24 -5.02
N PRO A 147 7.52 -1.31 -5.60
CA PRO A 147 6.24 -0.95 -5.04
C PRO A 147 5.28 -2.15 -5.05
N CYS A 148 4.68 -2.43 -3.90
CA CYS A 148 3.63 -3.45 -3.78
C CYS A 148 2.31 -2.96 -4.37
N THR A 149 2.02 -1.67 -4.25
CA THR A 149 0.84 -1.03 -4.80
C THR A 149 1.07 -0.68 -6.27
N ILE A 150 0.10 -1.04 -7.11
CA ILE A 150 0.12 -0.75 -8.55
C ILE A 150 -0.47 0.64 -8.81
N LEU A 151 -1.66 0.88 -8.27
CA LEU A 151 -2.38 2.14 -8.45
C LEU A 151 -3.37 2.41 -7.32
N HIS A 152 -3.76 3.68 -7.19
CA HIS A 152 -4.94 4.12 -6.45
C HIS A 152 -5.97 4.67 -7.43
N GLN A 153 -7.24 4.38 -7.21
CA GLN A 153 -8.35 5.01 -7.91
C GLN A 153 -9.29 5.67 -6.93
N PHE A 154 -9.60 6.94 -7.16
CA PHE A 154 -10.50 7.74 -6.34
C PHE A 154 -11.85 7.93 -7.04
N ARG A 155 -12.93 7.93 -6.27
CA ARG A 155 -14.29 8.18 -6.75
C ARG A 155 -15.07 8.92 -5.67
N ILE A 156 -15.89 9.90 -6.07
CA ILE A 156 -16.88 10.50 -5.18
C ILE A 156 -18.22 9.82 -5.47
N ARG A 157 -18.81 9.19 -4.46
CA ARG A 157 -20.16 8.61 -4.53
C ARG A 157 -20.86 8.86 -3.20
N ASP A 158 -22.12 9.23 -3.22
CA ASP A 158 -22.93 9.54 -2.04
C ASP A 158 -22.24 10.57 -1.11
N ASN A 159 -21.64 11.61 -1.69
CA ASN A 159 -20.86 12.65 -1.03
C ASN A 159 -19.67 12.11 -0.20
N LYS A 160 -19.17 10.92 -0.50
CA LYS A 160 -18.01 10.31 0.14
C LYS A 160 -16.91 10.07 -0.88
N LEU A 161 -15.67 10.36 -0.47
CA LEU A 161 -14.49 9.97 -1.25
C LEU A 161 -14.19 8.49 -0.96
N ASN A 162 -14.27 7.67 -2.00
CA ASN A 162 -13.92 6.27 -1.96
C ASN A 162 -12.57 6.07 -2.65
N MET A 163 -11.73 5.20 -2.10
CA MET A 163 -10.45 4.83 -2.70
C MET A 163 -10.40 3.31 -2.93
N SER A 164 -10.01 2.92 -4.12
CA SER A 164 -9.63 1.54 -4.42
C SER A 164 -8.11 1.47 -4.58
N VAL A 165 -7.49 0.52 -3.91
CA VAL A 165 -6.04 0.26 -3.98
C VAL A 165 -5.84 -1.08 -4.66
N TYR A 166 -5.03 -1.10 -5.71
CA TYR A 166 -4.65 -2.33 -6.40
C TYR A 166 -3.21 -2.68 -6.03
N MET A 167 -3.04 -3.84 -5.41
CA MET A 167 -1.75 -4.34 -4.95
C MET A 167 -1.41 -5.64 -5.66
N ARG A 168 -0.13 -5.82 -6.03
CA ARG A 168 0.38 -7.10 -6.56
C ARG A 168 0.77 -8.08 -5.44
N SER A 169 1.02 -7.55 -4.25
CA SER A 169 1.40 -8.32 -3.05
C SER A 169 1.20 -7.48 -1.80
N ASN A 170 1.04 -8.13 -0.69
CA ASN A 170 0.99 -7.51 0.64
C ASN A 170 1.86 -8.32 1.61
#